data_405b77e445939414f784b3c12472c6f1
#
_entry.id   405b77e445939414f784b3c12472c6f1
#
_cell.length_a   1.000
_cell.length_b   1.000
_cell.length_c   1.000
_cell.angle_alpha   90.00
_cell.angle_beta   90.00
_cell.angle_gamma   90.00
#
_symmetry.space_group_name_H-M   'P 1'
#
loop_
_entity.id
_entity.type
_entity.pdbx_description
1 polymer ?
#
loop_
_entity_poly.entity_id
_entity_poly.type
_entity_poly.pdbx_seq_one_letter_code
_entity_poly.pdbx_strand_id
1 'polypeptide(L)'
;MRLSYPTNVKIIKLPCSGRAEIIHLMKAFEEGADGVFVAGCLEGDCHYQTGNLRAKKRVAYVREILDKVGVGGERIVMYNLSAGQGPRFAEIAREMTEKVRQLGPSPIRVAKQKVAQSVSKEAA
;
A
#
# COMPACT_ATOMS: atom_id res chain seq x y z
N MET A 1 -24.15 -6.64 3.86
CA MET A 1 -23.98 -6.36 2.43
C MET A 1 -22.59 -6.76 1.98
N ARG A 2 -22.50 -7.59 0.98
CA ARG A 2 -21.20 -7.99 0.43
C ARG A 2 -20.72 -6.94 -0.56
N LEU A 3 -19.60 -6.32 -0.24
CA LEU A 3 -18.94 -5.37 -1.12
C LEU A 3 -17.82 -6.11 -1.84
N SER A 4 -17.76 -5.97 -3.15
CA SER A 4 -16.70 -6.59 -3.94
C SER A 4 -15.55 -5.60 -4.20
N TYR A 5 -14.34 -6.08 -4.05
CA TYR A 5 -13.13 -5.36 -4.43
C TYR A 5 -12.24 -6.32 -5.24
N PRO A 6 -11.25 -5.79 -5.97
CA PRO A 6 -10.39 -6.66 -6.78
C PRO A 6 -9.69 -7.74 -5.96
N THR A 7 -9.64 -8.95 -6.50
CA THR A 7 -9.06 -10.11 -5.80
C THR A 7 -7.55 -10.03 -5.63
N ASN A 8 -6.89 -9.13 -6.36
CA ASN A 8 -5.45 -8.88 -6.24
C ASN A 8 -5.08 -7.99 -5.05
N VAL A 9 -6.06 -7.54 -4.28
CA VAL A 9 -5.85 -6.71 -3.09
C VAL A 9 -5.77 -7.60 -1.86
N LYS A 10 -4.66 -7.48 -1.13
CA LYS A 10 -4.48 -8.15 0.16
C LYS A 10 -4.73 -7.16 1.28
N ILE A 11 -5.64 -7.49 2.16
CA ILE A 11 -6.02 -6.63 3.29
C ILE A 11 -5.29 -7.08 4.54
N ILE A 12 -4.65 -6.13 5.22
CA ILE A 12 -4.07 -6.33 6.54
C ILE A 12 -4.81 -5.41 7.51
N LYS A 13 -5.52 -6.02 8.46
CA LYS A 13 -6.35 -5.29 9.39
C LYS A 13 -5.53 -4.82 10.58
N LEU A 14 -5.63 -3.53 10.89
CA LEU A 14 -4.96 -2.92 12.03
C LEU A 14 -5.98 -2.26 12.96
N PRO A 15 -5.75 -2.25 14.29
CA PRO A 15 -6.64 -1.56 15.23
C PRO A 15 -6.77 -0.08 14.93
N CYS A 16 -5.72 0.54 14.39
CA CYS A 16 -5.68 1.96 14.02
C CYS A 16 -4.60 2.14 12.96
N SER A 17 -4.80 3.08 12.03
CA SER A 17 -3.78 3.42 11.03
C SER A 17 -2.46 3.87 11.66
N GLY A 18 -2.49 4.39 12.89
CA GLY A 18 -1.28 4.72 13.65
C GLY A 18 -0.40 3.54 13.98
N ARG A 19 -0.89 2.30 13.80
CA ARG A 19 -0.11 1.07 13.93
C ARG A 19 0.64 0.69 12.64
N ALA A 20 0.33 1.35 11.54
CA ALA A 20 1.04 1.14 10.28
C ALA A 20 2.40 1.82 10.36
N GLU A 21 3.44 1.06 10.66
CA GLU A 21 4.79 1.59 10.80
C GLU A 21 5.53 1.58 9.46
N ILE A 22 6.56 2.44 9.36
CA ILE A 22 7.37 2.57 8.15
C ILE A 22 7.92 1.22 7.70
N ILE A 23 8.40 0.40 8.65
CA ILE A 23 8.96 -0.91 8.34
C ILE A 23 7.93 -1.86 7.70
N HIS A 24 6.67 -1.79 8.13
CA HIS A 24 5.59 -2.60 7.53
C HIS A 24 5.32 -2.20 6.09
N LEU A 25 5.30 -0.89 5.83
CA LEU A 25 5.07 -0.35 4.49
C LEU A 25 6.22 -0.69 3.56
N MET A 26 7.45 -0.50 4.02
CA MET A 26 8.64 -0.81 3.24
C MET A 26 8.76 -2.31 2.96
N LYS A 27 8.41 -3.15 3.93
CA LYS A 27 8.44 -4.60 3.76
C LYS A 27 7.46 -5.09 2.71
N ALA A 28 6.28 -4.47 2.62
CA ALA A 28 5.30 -4.80 1.58
C ALA A 28 5.92 -4.60 0.19
N PHE A 29 6.62 -3.49 -0.02
CA PHE A 29 7.31 -3.24 -1.30
C PHE A 29 8.48 -4.20 -1.52
N GLU A 30 9.24 -4.51 -0.47
CA GLU A 30 10.33 -5.47 -0.53
C GLU A 30 9.84 -6.85 -0.95
N GLU A 31 8.67 -7.25 -0.49
CA GLU A 31 8.04 -8.53 -0.85
C GLU A 31 7.43 -8.52 -2.26
N GLY A 32 7.39 -7.38 -2.92
CA GLY A 32 7.00 -7.28 -4.32
C GLY A 32 5.63 -6.66 -4.58
N ALA A 33 5.06 -5.96 -3.60
CA ALA A 33 3.81 -5.25 -3.83
C ALA A 33 4.02 -4.15 -4.89
N ASP A 34 3.10 -4.04 -5.82
CA ASP A 34 3.14 -3.02 -6.86
C ASP A 34 2.60 -1.67 -6.37
N GLY A 35 1.80 -1.69 -5.33
CA GLY A 35 1.26 -0.51 -4.68
C GLY A 35 0.75 -0.85 -3.30
N VAL A 36 0.75 0.14 -2.43
CA VAL A 36 0.25 0.01 -1.05
C VAL A 36 -0.63 1.21 -0.76
N PHE A 37 -1.75 0.98 -0.10
CA PHE A 37 -2.51 2.10 0.44
C PHE A 37 -2.85 1.85 1.91
N VAL A 38 -2.94 2.94 2.64
CA VAL A 38 -3.33 2.94 4.05
C VAL A 38 -4.69 3.64 4.15
N ALA A 39 -5.68 2.94 4.68
CA ALA A 39 -6.99 3.50 4.92
C ALA A 39 -7.12 3.84 6.40
N GLY A 40 -7.18 5.13 6.71
CA GLY A 40 -7.29 5.63 8.07
C GLY A 40 -8.59 6.39 8.30
N CYS A 41 -8.82 6.79 9.54
CA CYS A 41 -9.98 7.60 9.90
C CYS A 41 -9.87 9.01 9.32
N LEU A 42 -10.99 9.69 9.15
CA LEU A 42 -10.99 11.10 8.79
C LEU A 42 -10.31 11.92 9.89
N GLU A 43 -9.68 13.03 9.49
CA GLU A 43 -9.10 13.96 10.48
C GLU A 43 -10.20 14.45 11.41
N GLY A 44 -9.93 14.39 12.73
CA GLY A 44 -10.91 14.71 13.74
C GLY A 44 -11.78 13.54 14.22
N ASP A 45 -11.88 12.47 13.43
CA ASP A 45 -12.68 11.28 13.77
C ASP A 45 -11.81 10.12 14.29
N CYS A 46 -10.50 10.33 14.40
CA CYS A 46 -9.60 9.30 14.86
C CYS A 46 -9.81 9.02 16.35
N HIS A 47 -10.13 7.75 16.68
CA HIS A 47 -10.34 7.31 18.06
C HIS A 47 -9.11 7.56 18.94
N TYR A 48 -7.91 7.46 18.39
CA TYR A 48 -6.65 7.67 19.09
C TYR A 48 -6.06 9.05 18.83
N GLN A 49 -6.88 10.02 18.43
CA GLN A 49 -6.59 11.43 18.20
C GLN A 49 -5.47 11.72 17.18
N THR A 50 -4.32 11.07 17.30
CA THR A 50 -3.14 11.34 16.45
C THR A 50 -2.74 10.18 15.56
N GLY A 51 -3.45 9.05 15.61
CA GLY A 51 -3.09 7.85 14.86
C GLY A 51 -3.06 8.07 13.35
N ASN A 52 -4.11 8.70 12.81
CA ASN A 52 -4.19 9.00 11.37
C ASN A 52 -3.14 10.03 10.93
N LEU A 53 -2.81 11.00 11.78
CA LEU A 53 -1.76 11.98 11.48
C LEU A 53 -0.38 11.33 11.44
N ARG A 54 -0.11 10.39 12.35
CA ARG A 54 1.11 9.61 12.35
C ARG A 54 1.24 8.77 11.08
N ALA A 55 0.15 8.11 10.70
CA ALA A 55 0.12 7.33 9.46
C ALA A 55 0.39 8.20 8.25
N LYS A 56 -0.21 9.39 8.18
CA LYS A 56 -0.01 10.34 7.10
C LYS A 56 1.46 10.74 6.97
N LYS A 57 2.12 11.03 8.08
CA LYS A 57 3.55 11.38 8.11
C LYS A 57 4.42 10.21 7.66
N ARG A 58 4.11 9.00 8.10
CA ARG A 58 4.85 7.80 7.72
C ARG A 58 4.71 7.49 6.24
N VAL A 59 3.50 7.62 5.71
CA VAL A 59 3.25 7.45 4.27
C VAL A 59 4.04 8.47 3.46
N ALA A 60 4.05 9.74 3.88
CA ALA A 60 4.82 10.79 3.22
C ALA A 60 6.32 10.47 3.23
N TYR A 61 6.84 9.96 4.34
CA TYR A 61 8.24 9.58 4.47
C TYR A 61 8.60 8.42 3.54
N VAL A 62 7.76 7.39 3.51
CA VAL A 62 7.96 6.25 2.61
C VAL A 62 7.91 6.69 1.15
N ARG A 63 7.00 7.61 0.82
CA ARG A 63 6.89 8.18 -0.52
C ARG A 63 8.21 8.82 -0.97
N GLU A 64 8.84 9.60 -0.10
CA GLU A 64 10.14 10.19 -0.39
C GLU A 64 11.21 9.13 -0.64
N ILE A 65 11.25 8.09 0.19
CA ILE A 65 12.20 6.99 0.02
C ILE A 65 12.00 6.31 -1.32
N LEU A 66 10.75 6.00 -1.67
CA LEU A 66 10.43 5.31 -2.93
C LEU A 66 10.84 6.16 -4.14
N ASP A 67 10.68 7.47 -4.07
CA ASP A 67 11.14 8.37 -5.12
C ASP A 67 12.66 8.37 -5.25
N LYS A 68 13.36 8.41 -4.11
CA LYS A 68 14.84 8.43 -4.10
C LYS A 68 15.46 7.15 -4.63
N VAL A 69 14.83 6.01 -4.37
CA VAL A 69 15.36 4.72 -4.85
C VAL A 69 14.85 4.32 -6.24
N GLY A 70 14.00 5.15 -6.86
CA GLY A 70 13.53 4.92 -8.22
C GLY A 70 12.33 4.00 -8.36
N VAL A 71 11.70 3.62 -7.24
CA VAL A 71 10.48 2.81 -7.28
C VAL A 71 9.26 3.67 -7.64
N GLY A 72 9.21 4.87 -7.11
CA GLY A 72 8.15 5.83 -7.36
C GLY A 72 7.18 5.97 -6.18
N GLY A 73 7.11 7.18 -5.62
CA GLY A 73 6.27 7.48 -4.47
C GLY A 73 4.77 7.41 -4.77
N GLU A 74 4.38 7.43 -6.03
CA GLU A 74 2.98 7.28 -6.44
C GLU A 74 2.41 5.92 -6.10
N ARG A 75 3.24 4.94 -5.79
CA ARG A 75 2.83 3.58 -5.44
C ARG A 75 2.32 3.43 -4.02
N ILE A 76 2.43 4.48 -3.20
CA ILE A 76 1.88 4.50 -1.86
C ILE A 76 0.96 5.70 -1.69
N VAL A 77 -0.24 5.46 -1.18
CA VAL A 77 -1.27 6.48 -0.98
C VAL A 77 -1.97 6.26 0.34
N MET A 78 -2.34 7.33 1.01
CA MET A 78 -3.20 7.27 2.18
C MET A 78 -4.57 7.80 1.84
N TYR A 79 -5.59 7.04 2.24
CA TYR A 79 -6.98 7.44 2.12
C TYR A 79 -7.59 7.56 3.51
N ASN A 80 -8.52 8.50 3.68
CA ASN A 80 -9.23 8.67 4.94
C ASN A 80 -10.70 8.33 4.76
N LEU A 81 -11.22 7.52 5.67
CA LEU A 81 -12.58 7.01 5.65
C LEU A 81 -13.24 7.24 7.00
N SER A 82 -14.54 7.54 7.01
CA SER A 82 -15.30 7.45 8.24
C SER A 82 -15.79 6.03 8.46
N ALA A 83 -16.13 5.72 9.72
CA ALA A 83 -16.70 4.43 10.06
C ALA A 83 -17.98 4.18 9.24
N GLY A 84 -18.14 2.98 8.72
CA GLY A 84 -19.31 2.60 7.93
C GLY A 84 -19.24 2.91 6.44
N GLN A 85 -18.14 3.48 5.95
CA GLN A 85 -17.95 3.75 4.52
C GLN A 85 -17.36 2.55 3.76
N GLY A 86 -18.00 1.40 3.88
CA GLY A 86 -17.60 0.19 3.13
C GLY A 86 -17.59 0.38 1.61
N PRO A 87 -18.64 1.01 1.02
CA PRO A 87 -18.63 1.29 -0.44
C PRO A 87 -17.45 2.15 -0.86
N ARG A 88 -17.05 3.12 -0.05
CA ARG A 88 -15.89 3.96 -0.33
C ARG A 88 -14.59 3.15 -0.30
N PHE A 89 -14.48 2.17 0.60
CA PHE A 89 -13.32 1.27 0.63
C PHE A 89 -13.20 0.49 -0.68
N ALA A 90 -14.28 -0.04 -1.20
CA ALA A 90 -14.28 -0.77 -2.46
C ALA A 90 -13.88 0.13 -3.64
N GLU A 91 -14.34 1.39 -3.65
CA GLU A 91 -13.92 2.38 -4.65
C GLU A 91 -12.42 2.64 -4.59
N ILE A 92 -11.89 2.86 -3.37
CA ILE A 92 -10.47 3.12 -3.15
C ILE A 92 -9.63 1.95 -3.66
N ALA A 93 -10.05 0.72 -3.36
CA ALA A 93 -9.36 -0.48 -3.83
C ALA A 93 -9.31 -0.53 -5.36
N ARG A 94 -10.40 -0.17 -6.02
CA ARG A 94 -10.46 -0.10 -7.49
C ARG A 94 -9.60 1.03 -8.05
N GLU A 95 -9.66 2.21 -7.46
CA GLU A 95 -8.82 3.35 -7.85
C GLU A 95 -7.34 3.00 -7.75
N MET A 96 -6.94 2.40 -6.64
CA MET A 96 -5.55 2.02 -6.43
C MET A 96 -5.11 0.92 -7.39
N THR A 97 -5.97 -0.05 -7.65
CA THR A 97 -5.70 -1.11 -8.62
C THR A 97 -5.47 -0.52 -10.01
N GLU A 98 -6.32 0.40 -10.44
CA GLU A 98 -6.20 1.04 -11.74
C GLU A 98 -4.94 1.90 -11.84
N LYS A 99 -4.63 2.65 -10.78
CA LYS A 99 -3.41 3.45 -10.71
C LYS A 99 -2.16 2.57 -10.84
N VAL A 100 -2.12 1.46 -10.12
CA VAL A 100 -1.01 0.51 -10.17
C VAL A 100 -0.89 -0.14 -11.55
N ARG A 101 -2.03 -0.45 -12.17
CA ARG A 101 -2.05 -1.00 -13.54
C ARG A 101 -1.41 -0.04 -14.51
N GLN A 102 -1.71 1.25 -14.41
CA GLN A 102 -1.12 2.29 -15.26
C GLN A 102 0.38 2.47 -15.00
N LEU A 103 0.80 2.36 -13.74
CA LEU A 103 2.21 2.47 -13.36
C LEU A 103 3.04 1.26 -13.79
N GLY A 104 2.38 0.11 -13.96
CA GLY A 104 3.04 -1.14 -14.26
C GLY A 104 3.64 -1.83 -13.04
N PRO A 105 4.35 -2.95 -13.22
CA PRO A 105 4.94 -3.70 -12.11
C PRO A 105 6.03 -2.90 -11.39
N SER A 106 6.12 -3.10 -10.07
CA SER A 106 7.16 -2.47 -9.28
C SER A 106 8.54 -2.94 -9.73
N PRO A 107 9.52 -2.03 -9.84
CA PRO A 107 10.89 -2.40 -10.16
C PRO A 107 11.48 -3.45 -9.21
N ILE A 108 11.09 -3.44 -7.95
CA ILE A 108 11.52 -4.44 -6.96
C ILE A 108 10.99 -5.82 -7.34
N ARG A 109 9.70 -5.91 -7.69
CA ARG A 109 9.09 -7.18 -8.09
C ARG A 109 9.76 -7.73 -9.37
N VAL A 110 9.99 -6.86 -10.34
CA VAL A 110 10.65 -7.25 -11.59
C VAL A 110 12.06 -7.77 -11.31
N ALA A 111 12.82 -7.10 -10.46
CA ALA A 111 14.17 -7.53 -10.08
C ALA A 111 14.16 -8.89 -9.39
N LYS A 112 13.22 -9.12 -8.46
CA LYS A 112 13.05 -10.40 -7.78
C LYS A 112 12.72 -11.54 -8.74
N GLN A 113 11.85 -11.30 -9.71
CA GLN A 113 11.47 -12.28 -10.72
C GLN A 113 12.69 -12.65 -11.59
N LYS A 114 13.51 -11.69 -11.97
CA LYS A 114 14.73 -11.92 -12.74
C LYS A 114 15.74 -12.78 -11.96
N VAL A 115 15.92 -12.48 -10.67
CA VAL A 115 16.80 -13.27 -9.80
C VAL A 115 16.29 -14.70 -9.66
N ALA A 116 14.99 -14.87 -9.42
CA ALA A 116 14.38 -16.19 -9.30
C ALA A 116 14.54 -17.02 -10.59
N GLN A 117 14.36 -16.41 -11.75
CA GLN A 117 14.56 -17.07 -13.06
C GLN A 117 16.03 -17.45 -13.26
N SER A 118 16.95 -16.58 -12.89
CA SER A 118 18.40 -16.84 -12.99
C SER A 118 18.81 -18.03 -12.12
N VAL A 119 18.36 -18.05 -10.86
CA VAL A 119 18.62 -19.16 -9.93
C VAL A 119 18.02 -20.47 -10.45
N SER A 120 16.80 -20.43 -10.98
CA SER A 120 16.13 -21.59 -11.55
C SER A 120 16.90 -22.16 -12.75
N LYS A 121 17.46 -21.32 -13.61
CA LYS A 121 18.28 -21.72 -14.74
C LYS A 121 19.62 -22.36 -14.31
N GLU A 122 20.22 -21.82 -13.26
CA GLU A 122 21.48 -22.37 -12.73
C GLU A 122 21.28 -23.72 -12.04
N ALA A 123 20.09 -23.95 -11.46
CA ALA A 123 19.72 -25.20 -10.80
C ALA A 123 19.36 -26.31 -11.78
N ALA A 124 19.10 -25.96 -13.01
CA ALA A 124 18.81 -26.92 -14.07
C ALA A 124 20.09 -27.39 -14.74
#